data_4892cd2aee7591363c94b2f7229b65bd
#
_entry.id   4892cd2aee7591363c94b2f7229b65bd
#
_cell.length_a   1.000
_cell.length_b   1.000
_cell.length_c   1.000
_cell.angle_alpha   90.00
_cell.angle_beta   90.00
_cell.angle_gamma   90.00
#
_symmetry.space_group_name_H-M   'P 1'
#
loop_
_entity.id
_entity.type
_entity.pdbx_description
1 polymer ?
#
loop_
_entity_poly.entity_id
_entity_poly.type
_entity_poly.pdbx_seq_one_letter_code
_entity_poly.pdbx_strand_id
1 'polypeptide(L)'
;MTTVDGVVAGIAVGRSVGPRGGSTGGSTGGSTWAVEVERVRDLLAGEPGDLTPHRVAAALRATGGPVGDATVLAVFEELRRDVVGAGPLEPLLRLDGVTDVLVNGCEPVRVDRGCGLEATDVVLPDEAAVRRLAQRLAALGGRRLDDATPYVDVRLPDGTRCHAVLAPLARPGSSISLRLPRREAPDLAGLVALGMMDAEVASLLRDVVARRLAFLVTGGTGTGKTTLLAAMLGEVDPAERLVVVEDSSELRPRHPHVVGLEARLANAEGAGAVDLRTLVRQSLRMRPDRVVVGEVRLLL
;
A
#
# COMPACT_ATOMS: atom_id res chain seq x y z
N MET A 1 -41.64 11.45 17.76
CA MET A 1 -40.69 12.38 17.17
C MET A 1 -39.66 12.72 18.24
N THR A 2 -38.64 11.88 18.37
CA THR A 2 -37.63 12.03 19.42
C THR A 2 -36.27 12.13 18.70
N THR A 3 -35.72 13.32 18.74
CA THR A 3 -34.41 13.67 18.19
C THR A 3 -33.33 12.98 19.03
N VAL A 4 -32.48 12.18 18.42
CA VAL A 4 -31.29 11.66 19.06
C VAL A 4 -30.14 12.58 18.64
N ASP A 5 -29.64 13.36 19.61
CA ASP A 5 -28.50 14.24 19.46
C ASP A 5 -27.23 13.44 19.12
N GLY A 6 -26.49 13.94 18.15
CA GLY A 6 -25.26 13.31 17.67
C GLY A 6 -24.15 13.34 18.74
N VAL A 7 -23.61 12.19 19.07
CA VAL A 7 -22.41 12.09 19.92
C VAL A 7 -21.18 12.42 19.07
N VAL A 8 -20.60 13.58 19.31
CA VAL A 8 -19.29 13.99 18.80
C VAL A 8 -18.24 13.60 19.81
N ALA A 9 -17.51 12.50 19.57
CA ALA A 9 -16.37 12.13 20.39
C ALA A 9 -15.08 12.63 19.73
N GLY A 10 -14.52 13.71 20.26
CA GLY A 10 -13.17 14.18 19.91
C GLY A 10 -12.18 13.62 20.93
N ILE A 11 -11.21 12.83 20.49
CA ILE A 11 -10.10 12.35 21.32
C ILE A 11 -8.81 13.02 20.88
N ALA A 12 -8.17 13.79 21.78
CA ALA A 12 -6.85 14.37 21.60
C ALA A 12 -5.79 13.34 22.05
N VAL A 13 -4.82 13.03 21.18
CA VAL A 13 -3.70 12.14 21.50
C VAL A 13 -2.46 12.98 21.84
N GLY A 14 -1.96 12.85 23.07
CA GLY A 14 -0.75 13.47 23.56
C GLY A 14 0.52 12.77 23.08
N ARG A 15 1.56 13.57 22.82
CA ARG A 15 2.91 13.11 22.42
C ARG A 15 3.70 12.62 23.63
N SER A 16 4.38 11.47 23.48
CA SER A 16 5.46 11.09 24.38
C SER A 16 6.78 10.93 23.62
N VAL A 17 7.85 11.47 24.19
CA VAL A 17 9.23 11.47 23.68
C VAL A 17 10.02 10.39 24.42
N GLY A 18 10.80 9.58 23.72
CA GLY A 18 11.74 8.61 24.31
C GLY A 18 12.99 8.39 23.44
N PRO A 19 14.11 7.82 23.94
CA PRO A 19 15.45 8.37 23.73
C PRO A 19 16.28 7.70 22.63
N ARG A 20 17.34 8.46 22.24
CA ARG A 20 18.36 8.11 21.24
C ARG A 20 19.35 7.05 21.75
N GLY A 21 19.72 6.11 20.86
CA GLY A 21 20.90 5.29 21.02
C GLY A 21 21.57 5.05 19.67
N GLY A 22 22.83 5.44 19.52
CA GLY A 22 23.61 5.28 18.32
C GLY A 22 24.48 4.03 18.36
N SER A 23 24.87 3.51 17.19
CA SER A 23 26.18 2.88 17.01
C SER A 23 26.56 2.73 15.52
N THR A 24 27.81 2.95 15.26
CA THR A 24 28.58 2.96 14.01
C THR A 24 29.04 1.58 13.61
N GLY A 25 29.12 1.29 12.29
CA GLY A 25 29.82 0.14 11.76
C GLY A 25 29.85 0.13 10.24
N GLY A 26 31.01 0.34 9.63
CA GLY A 26 31.23 0.46 8.21
C GLY A 26 31.24 -0.87 7.44
N SER A 27 30.93 -0.79 6.14
CA SER A 27 31.11 -1.90 5.21
C SER A 27 31.51 -1.39 3.82
N THR A 28 32.72 -1.71 3.41
CA THR A 28 33.35 -1.43 2.10
C THR A 28 33.04 -2.53 1.04
N GLY A 29 32.12 -3.43 1.28
CA GLY A 29 31.77 -4.53 0.36
C GLY A 29 30.66 -4.25 -0.65
N GLY A 30 29.91 -3.15 -0.52
CA GLY A 30 28.70 -2.89 -1.32
C GLY A 30 28.96 -2.46 -2.77
N SER A 31 30.10 -1.84 -3.06
CA SER A 31 30.39 -1.26 -4.38
C SER A 31 30.65 -2.30 -5.48
N THR A 32 31.39 -3.35 -5.20
CA THR A 32 31.78 -4.39 -6.20
C THR A 32 30.58 -5.28 -6.55
N TRP A 33 29.75 -5.63 -5.57
CA TRP A 33 28.55 -6.45 -5.75
C TRP A 33 27.50 -5.77 -6.64
N ALA A 34 27.20 -4.49 -6.38
CA ALA A 34 26.23 -3.74 -7.18
C ALA A 34 26.66 -3.62 -8.64
N VAL A 35 27.95 -3.40 -8.91
CA VAL A 35 28.52 -3.34 -10.26
C VAL A 35 28.38 -4.68 -10.99
N GLU A 36 28.55 -5.78 -10.27
CA GLU A 36 28.44 -7.13 -10.85
C GLU A 36 26.99 -7.48 -11.20
N VAL A 37 26.04 -7.15 -10.33
CA VAL A 37 24.60 -7.33 -10.59
C VAL A 37 24.16 -6.50 -11.80
N GLU A 38 24.63 -5.23 -11.93
CA GLU A 38 24.35 -4.40 -13.10
C GLU A 38 24.88 -5.00 -14.41
N ARG A 39 26.12 -5.50 -14.42
CA ARG A 39 26.70 -6.15 -15.60
C ARG A 39 25.91 -7.38 -16.04
N VAL A 40 25.47 -8.20 -15.10
CA VAL A 40 24.65 -9.39 -15.37
C VAL A 40 23.27 -8.95 -15.90
N ARG A 41 22.70 -7.88 -15.34
CA ARG A 41 21.44 -7.30 -15.80
C ARG A 41 21.54 -6.84 -17.27
N ASP A 42 22.55 -6.08 -17.61
CA ASP A 42 22.76 -5.54 -18.98
C ASP A 42 22.91 -6.69 -20.00
N LEU A 43 23.64 -7.74 -19.65
CA LEU A 43 23.80 -8.92 -20.49
C LEU A 43 22.46 -9.66 -20.72
N LEU A 44 21.65 -9.81 -19.65
CA LEU A 44 20.36 -10.49 -19.72
C LEU A 44 19.28 -9.66 -20.42
N ALA A 45 19.38 -8.32 -20.36
CA ALA A 45 18.46 -7.43 -21.06
C ALA A 45 18.59 -7.49 -22.58
N GLY A 46 19.78 -7.86 -23.11
CA GLY A 46 20.04 -8.04 -24.54
C GLY A 46 19.52 -9.36 -25.11
N GLU A 47 19.13 -10.31 -24.29
CA GLU A 47 18.69 -11.63 -24.72
C GLU A 47 17.25 -11.92 -24.29
N PRO A 48 16.30 -12.18 -25.22
CA PRO A 48 14.93 -12.54 -24.86
C PRO A 48 14.87 -13.89 -24.13
N GLY A 49 14.09 -13.98 -23.06
CA GLY A 49 13.85 -15.22 -22.32
C GLY A 49 13.62 -14.98 -20.82
N ASP A 50 13.03 -15.96 -20.16
CA ASP A 50 12.71 -15.89 -18.73
C ASP A 50 13.98 -15.80 -17.86
N LEU A 51 13.89 -15.06 -16.75
CA LEU A 51 14.94 -15.00 -15.75
C LEU A 51 15.00 -16.34 -15.00
N THR A 52 16.08 -17.09 -15.20
CA THR A 52 16.32 -18.38 -14.54
C THR A 52 17.71 -18.41 -13.89
N PRO A 53 17.91 -19.20 -12.80
CA PRO A 53 19.24 -19.34 -12.18
C PRO A 53 20.31 -19.80 -13.18
N HIS A 54 19.94 -20.62 -14.16
CA HIS A 54 20.87 -21.09 -15.18
C HIS A 54 21.38 -19.95 -16.09
N ARG A 55 20.48 -19.04 -16.52
CA ARG A 55 20.84 -17.86 -17.33
C ARG A 55 21.70 -16.89 -16.54
N VAL A 56 21.39 -16.70 -15.25
CA VAL A 56 22.21 -15.88 -14.35
C VAL A 56 23.62 -16.46 -14.19
N ALA A 57 23.74 -17.79 -14.03
CA ALA A 57 25.03 -18.47 -13.98
C ALA A 57 25.82 -18.31 -15.28
N ALA A 58 25.15 -18.38 -16.43
CA ALA A 58 25.80 -18.16 -17.74
C ALA A 58 26.30 -16.72 -17.89
N ALA A 59 25.49 -15.72 -17.50
CA ALA A 59 25.85 -14.31 -17.52
C ALA A 59 27.01 -13.99 -16.56
N LEU A 60 27.01 -14.54 -15.34
CA LEU A 60 28.12 -14.40 -14.40
C LEU A 60 29.44 -14.98 -14.94
N ARG A 61 29.39 -16.13 -15.65
CA ARG A 61 30.60 -16.66 -16.32
C ARG A 61 31.09 -15.73 -17.42
N ALA A 62 30.18 -15.12 -18.19
CA ALA A 62 30.53 -14.20 -19.25
C ALA A 62 31.13 -12.88 -18.74
N THR A 63 30.73 -12.41 -17.55
CA THR A 63 31.30 -11.22 -16.92
C THR A 63 32.60 -11.48 -16.13
N GLY A 64 33.03 -12.75 -16.01
CA GLY A 64 34.19 -13.14 -15.23
C GLY A 64 34.00 -13.14 -13.71
N GLY A 65 32.73 -13.07 -13.27
CA GLY A 65 32.37 -13.08 -11.87
C GLY A 65 32.45 -14.48 -11.22
N PRO A 66 32.41 -14.55 -9.89
CA PRO A 66 32.45 -15.82 -9.16
C PRO A 66 31.14 -16.60 -9.39
N VAL A 67 31.26 -17.89 -9.74
CA VAL A 67 30.13 -18.77 -10.12
C VAL A 67 29.90 -19.85 -9.07
N GLY A 68 29.75 -19.44 -7.80
CA GLY A 68 29.28 -20.34 -6.74
C GLY A 68 27.75 -20.38 -6.71
N ASP A 69 27.16 -21.52 -6.34
CA ASP A 69 25.70 -21.67 -6.26
C ASP A 69 25.05 -20.58 -5.38
N ALA A 70 25.67 -20.24 -4.25
CA ALA A 70 25.21 -19.17 -3.38
C ALA A 70 25.23 -17.80 -4.08
N THR A 71 26.28 -17.50 -4.87
CA THR A 71 26.39 -16.25 -5.64
C THR A 71 25.35 -16.20 -6.75
N VAL A 72 25.16 -17.27 -7.49
CA VAL A 72 24.14 -17.39 -8.55
C VAL A 72 22.75 -17.16 -7.98
N LEU A 73 22.43 -17.78 -6.86
CA LEU A 73 21.13 -17.61 -6.20
C LEU A 73 20.94 -16.19 -5.66
N ALA A 74 21.97 -15.59 -5.08
CA ALA A 74 21.90 -14.22 -4.57
C ALA A 74 21.69 -13.20 -5.71
N VAL A 75 22.43 -13.33 -6.82
CA VAL A 75 22.23 -12.49 -8.01
C VAL A 75 20.88 -12.74 -8.66
N PHE A 76 20.46 -14.00 -8.74
CA PHE A 76 19.13 -14.36 -9.27
C PHE A 76 18.01 -13.73 -8.44
N GLU A 77 18.05 -13.84 -7.11
CA GLU A 77 17.03 -13.25 -6.23
C GLU A 77 17.05 -11.72 -6.28
N GLU A 78 18.23 -11.09 -6.45
CA GLU A 78 18.34 -9.64 -6.65
C GLU A 78 17.67 -9.22 -7.97
N LEU A 79 18.04 -9.86 -9.08
CA LEU A 79 17.46 -9.59 -10.38
C LEU A 79 15.96 -9.92 -10.42
N ARG A 80 15.53 -10.98 -9.75
CA ARG A 80 14.13 -11.33 -9.63
C ARG A 80 13.33 -10.26 -8.90
N ARG A 81 13.87 -9.72 -7.81
CA ARG A 81 13.28 -8.58 -7.09
C ARG A 81 13.12 -7.36 -8.00
N ASP A 82 14.11 -7.12 -8.84
CA ASP A 82 14.09 -6.02 -9.80
C ASP A 82 13.10 -6.24 -10.95
N VAL A 83 12.84 -7.48 -11.33
CA VAL A 83 11.95 -7.80 -12.46
C VAL A 83 10.50 -7.99 -12.03
N VAL A 84 10.26 -8.56 -10.85
CA VAL A 84 8.92 -9.04 -10.44
C VAL A 84 8.32 -8.21 -9.29
N GLY A 85 9.14 -7.51 -8.50
CA GLY A 85 8.69 -6.82 -7.29
C GLY A 85 8.97 -5.32 -7.26
N ALA A 86 8.92 -4.76 -6.06
CA ALA A 86 9.25 -3.36 -5.78
C ALA A 86 10.77 -3.12 -5.68
N GLY A 87 11.59 -4.05 -6.15
CA GLY A 87 13.05 -3.92 -6.19
C GLY A 87 13.67 -3.67 -4.81
N PRO A 88 14.53 -2.63 -4.69
CA PRO A 88 15.19 -2.32 -3.42
C PRO A 88 14.22 -1.94 -2.28
N LEU A 89 12.96 -1.67 -2.58
CA LEU A 89 11.94 -1.35 -1.58
C LEU A 89 11.30 -2.59 -0.94
N GLU A 90 11.46 -3.79 -1.53
CA GLU A 90 10.86 -5.04 -1.02
C GLU A 90 11.14 -5.32 0.46
N PRO A 91 12.39 -5.16 0.97
CA PRO A 91 12.65 -5.35 2.39
C PRO A 91 11.88 -4.38 3.27
N LEU A 92 11.70 -3.12 2.82
CA LEU A 92 10.97 -2.09 3.55
C LEU A 92 9.47 -2.39 3.61
N LEU A 93 8.88 -2.90 2.51
CA LEU A 93 7.47 -3.28 2.46
C LEU A 93 7.11 -4.45 3.39
N ARG A 94 8.11 -5.23 3.81
CA ARG A 94 7.95 -6.38 4.71
C ARG A 94 8.18 -6.05 6.18
N LEU A 95 8.68 -4.86 6.49
CA LEU A 95 8.90 -4.43 7.87
C LEU A 95 7.56 -4.33 8.61
N ASP A 96 7.56 -4.79 9.86
CA ASP A 96 6.38 -4.71 10.70
C ASP A 96 5.98 -3.26 11.00
N GLY A 97 4.69 -2.98 10.85
CA GLY A 97 4.11 -1.69 11.16
C GLY A 97 4.30 -0.62 10.07
N VAL A 98 5.01 -0.90 8.98
CA VAL A 98 5.13 0.07 7.87
C VAL A 98 3.77 0.25 7.19
N THR A 99 3.37 1.50 7.06
CA THR A 99 2.15 1.95 6.40
C THR A 99 2.45 2.64 5.07
N ASP A 100 3.56 3.37 5.01
CA ASP A 100 3.95 4.13 3.83
C ASP A 100 5.45 4.01 3.57
N VAL A 101 5.85 3.93 2.29
CA VAL A 101 7.24 3.96 1.82
C VAL A 101 7.36 5.06 0.77
N LEU A 102 8.28 6.01 0.99
CA LEU A 102 8.43 7.21 0.18
C LEU A 102 9.82 7.31 -0.43
N VAL A 103 9.87 7.48 -1.74
CA VAL A 103 11.08 7.74 -2.53
C VAL A 103 11.01 9.16 -3.09
N ASN A 104 12.05 9.95 -2.86
CA ASN A 104 12.18 11.31 -3.38
C ASN A 104 13.51 11.44 -4.14
N GLY A 105 13.50 11.16 -5.43
CA GLY A 105 14.73 11.10 -6.22
C GLY A 105 15.76 10.15 -5.61
N CYS A 106 17.01 10.57 -5.51
CA CYS A 106 18.12 9.80 -4.95
C CYS A 106 18.34 10.07 -3.44
N GLU A 107 17.37 10.67 -2.73
CA GLU A 107 17.44 10.80 -1.28
C GLU A 107 17.20 9.44 -0.60
N PRO A 108 17.65 9.28 0.68
CA PRO A 108 17.32 8.10 1.46
C PRO A 108 15.81 7.85 1.49
N VAL A 109 15.40 6.63 1.18
CA VAL A 109 14.01 6.20 1.24
C VAL A 109 13.48 6.38 2.66
N ARG A 110 12.26 6.86 2.79
CA ARG A 110 11.61 7.07 4.09
C ARG A 110 10.46 6.09 4.26
N VAL A 111 10.25 5.67 5.48
CA VAL A 111 9.12 4.82 5.87
C VAL A 111 8.31 5.50 6.97
N ASP A 112 6.99 5.29 6.97
CA ASP A 112 6.12 5.62 8.10
C ASP A 112 5.65 4.32 8.75
N ARG A 113 5.74 4.28 10.09
CA ARG A 113 5.27 3.17 10.93
C ARG A 113 4.10 3.60 11.84
N GLY A 114 3.45 4.71 11.50
CA GLY A 114 2.38 5.30 12.31
C GLY A 114 2.88 6.29 13.38
N CYS A 115 4.18 6.54 13.47
CA CYS A 115 4.79 7.49 14.41
C CYS A 115 5.50 8.66 13.69
N GLY A 116 5.39 8.75 12.38
CA GLY A 116 6.05 9.74 11.54
C GLY A 116 7.13 9.12 10.63
N LEU A 117 7.69 9.95 9.76
CA LEU A 117 8.64 9.52 8.74
C LEU A 117 10.04 9.27 9.31
N GLU A 118 10.57 8.08 9.07
CA GLU A 118 11.93 7.66 9.41
C GLU A 118 12.75 7.46 8.12
N ALA A 119 14.00 7.93 8.09
CA ALA A 119 14.91 7.65 6.98
C ALA A 119 15.49 6.24 7.13
N THR A 120 15.64 5.54 6.00
CA THR A 120 16.28 4.22 5.92
C THR A 120 17.66 4.31 5.28
N ASP A 121 18.43 3.22 5.28
CA ASP A 121 19.72 3.13 4.59
C ASP A 121 19.56 2.84 3.08
N VAL A 122 18.34 2.67 2.59
CA VAL A 122 18.05 2.40 1.17
C VAL A 122 18.11 3.70 0.38
N VAL A 123 19.00 3.73 -0.62
CA VAL A 123 19.16 4.85 -1.56
C VAL A 123 19.17 4.28 -2.97
N LEU A 124 18.42 4.91 -3.89
CA LEU A 124 18.51 4.55 -5.30
C LEU A 124 19.72 5.24 -5.93
N PRO A 125 20.46 4.56 -6.82
CA PRO A 125 21.76 5.03 -7.29
C PRO A 125 21.70 6.30 -8.16
N ASP A 126 20.64 6.45 -8.95
CA ASP A 126 20.44 7.58 -9.84
C ASP A 126 18.96 7.80 -10.20
N GLU A 127 18.66 8.92 -10.82
CA GLU A 127 17.30 9.27 -11.27
C GLU A 127 16.72 8.26 -12.28
N ALA A 128 17.59 7.68 -13.13
CA ALA A 128 17.15 6.67 -14.08
C ALA A 128 16.66 5.39 -13.37
N ALA A 129 17.29 5.02 -12.27
CA ALA A 129 16.84 3.89 -11.43
C ALA A 129 15.49 4.18 -10.77
N VAL A 130 15.27 5.39 -10.24
CA VAL A 130 13.98 5.81 -9.68
C VAL A 130 12.90 5.77 -10.74
N ARG A 131 13.19 6.31 -11.93
CA ARG A 131 12.27 6.32 -13.06
C ARG A 131 11.89 4.90 -13.50
N ARG A 132 12.89 4.01 -13.68
CA ARG A 132 12.65 2.60 -14.05
C ARG A 132 11.77 1.90 -13.01
N LEU A 133 12.03 2.12 -11.72
CA LEU A 133 11.22 1.57 -10.64
C LEU A 133 9.78 2.07 -10.71
N ALA A 134 9.57 3.37 -10.87
CA ALA A 134 8.24 3.98 -11.00
C ALA A 134 7.46 3.42 -12.19
N GLN A 135 8.12 3.31 -13.36
CA GLN A 135 7.52 2.75 -14.58
C GLN A 135 7.13 1.28 -14.43
N ARG A 136 7.97 0.50 -13.75
CA ARG A 136 7.69 -0.91 -13.46
C ARG A 136 6.49 -1.06 -12.52
N LEU A 137 6.43 -0.30 -11.43
CA LEU A 137 5.29 -0.30 -10.51
C LEU A 137 3.99 0.11 -11.22
N ALA A 138 4.06 1.13 -12.09
CA ALA A 138 2.93 1.52 -12.92
C ALA A 138 2.46 0.37 -13.84
N ALA A 139 3.39 -0.32 -14.50
CA ALA A 139 3.09 -1.46 -15.36
C ALA A 139 2.49 -2.64 -14.59
N LEU A 140 2.97 -2.94 -13.37
CA LEU A 140 2.38 -3.95 -12.49
C LEU A 140 0.93 -3.61 -12.13
N GLY A 141 0.59 -2.32 -11.99
CA GLY A 141 -0.79 -1.85 -11.80
C GLY A 141 -1.56 -1.67 -13.12
N GLY A 142 -1.03 -2.12 -14.26
CA GLY A 142 -1.69 -2.06 -15.57
C GLY A 142 -1.80 -0.65 -16.14
N ARG A 143 -0.89 0.27 -15.75
CA ARG A 143 -0.87 1.66 -16.20
C ARG A 143 0.44 2.02 -16.88
N ARG A 144 0.39 3.02 -17.75
CA ARG A 144 1.54 3.60 -18.42
C ARG A 144 2.05 4.81 -17.63
N LEU A 145 3.38 4.96 -17.55
CA LEU A 145 4.04 6.10 -16.93
C LEU A 145 5.24 6.48 -17.79
N ASP A 146 5.17 7.64 -18.45
CA ASP A 146 6.21 8.17 -19.34
C ASP A 146 6.12 9.71 -19.44
N ASP A 147 6.87 10.31 -20.37
CA ASP A 147 6.89 11.77 -20.54
C ASP A 147 5.55 12.34 -21.01
N ALA A 148 4.72 11.56 -21.69
CA ALA A 148 3.37 11.98 -22.11
C ALA A 148 2.35 11.86 -20.98
N THR A 149 2.59 10.92 -20.04
CA THR A 149 1.76 10.72 -18.85
C THR A 149 2.69 10.61 -17.64
N PRO A 150 3.20 11.74 -17.12
CA PRO A 150 4.32 11.77 -16.17
C PRO A 150 3.91 11.52 -14.71
N TYR A 151 2.68 11.12 -14.45
CA TYR A 151 2.18 10.72 -13.13
C TYR A 151 1.20 9.57 -13.24
N VAL A 152 1.08 8.80 -12.16
CA VAL A 152 0.20 7.64 -12.10
C VAL A 152 -0.28 7.40 -10.67
N ASP A 153 -1.52 6.94 -10.55
CA ASP A 153 -2.08 6.37 -9.33
C ASP A 153 -2.58 4.96 -9.67
N VAL A 154 -1.98 3.95 -9.07
CA VAL A 154 -2.31 2.53 -9.34
C VAL A 154 -2.36 1.73 -8.06
N ARG A 155 -3.07 0.61 -8.14
CA ARG A 155 -3.05 -0.43 -7.11
C ARG A 155 -2.25 -1.62 -7.64
N LEU A 156 -1.29 -2.06 -6.84
CA LEU A 156 -0.50 -3.25 -7.12
C LEU A 156 -1.31 -4.53 -6.78
N PRO A 157 -0.92 -5.70 -7.30
CA PRO A 157 -1.65 -6.95 -7.08
C PRO A 157 -1.77 -7.37 -5.60
N ASP A 158 -0.84 -6.96 -4.74
CA ASP A 158 -0.86 -7.17 -3.30
C ASP A 158 -1.79 -6.20 -2.54
N GLY A 159 -2.41 -5.25 -3.26
CA GLY A 159 -3.27 -4.21 -2.73
C GLY A 159 -2.56 -2.93 -2.32
N THR A 160 -1.23 -2.85 -2.43
CA THR A 160 -0.45 -1.64 -2.19
C THR A 160 -0.86 -0.55 -3.18
N ARG A 161 -1.19 0.64 -2.69
CA ARG A 161 -1.43 1.81 -3.52
C ARG A 161 -0.10 2.46 -3.87
N CYS A 162 0.13 2.67 -5.15
CA CYS A 162 1.32 3.33 -5.67
C CYS A 162 0.93 4.62 -6.38
N HIS A 163 1.48 5.74 -5.91
CA HIS A 163 1.44 7.01 -6.61
C HIS A 163 2.85 7.37 -7.03
N ALA A 164 3.05 7.71 -8.31
CA ALA A 164 4.36 8.11 -8.81
C ALA A 164 4.25 9.35 -9.71
N VAL A 165 5.25 10.23 -9.62
CA VAL A 165 5.39 11.43 -10.44
C VAL A 165 6.81 11.52 -10.93
N LEU A 166 7.00 11.65 -12.25
CA LEU A 166 8.32 11.75 -12.87
C LEU A 166 8.90 13.15 -12.80
N ALA A 167 10.23 13.25 -12.75
CA ALA A 167 10.94 14.50 -13.06
C ALA A 167 10.66 14.92 -14.51
N PRO A 168 10.60 16.24 -14.83
CA PRO A 168 10.87 17.38 -13.96
C PRO A 168 9.65 17.90 -13.17
N LEU A 169 8.49 17.23 -13.23
CA LEU A 169 7.31 17.63 -12.43
C LEU A 169 7.60 17.49 -10.94
N ALA A 170 8.13 16.35 -10.52
CA ALA A 170 8.59 16.14 -9.16
C ALA A 170 10.01 16.69 -8.97
N ARG A 171 10.29 17.23 -7.75
CA ARG A 171 11.62 17.71 -7.34
C ARG A 171 11.88 17.23 -5.91
N PRO A 172 13.13 16.82 -5.59
CA PRO A 172 14.41 16.98 -6.34
C PRO A 172 14.61 15.96 -7.46
N GLY A 173 13.73 14.99 -7.65
CA GLY A 173 13.75 13.96 -8.67
C GLY A 173 12.38 13.29 -8.76
N SER A 174 12.24 12.21 -9.54
CA SER A 174 11.02 11.42 -9.58
C SER A 174 10.65 10.94 -8.18
N SER A 175 9.36 10.95 -7.86
CA SER A 175 8.82 10.57 -6.55
C SER A 175 7.93 9.33 -6.68
N ILE A 176 8.06 8.43 -5.68
CA ILE A 176 7.19 7.26 -5.56
C ILE A 176 6.68 7.22 -4.13
N SER A 177 5.36 7.09 -3.98
CA SER A 177 4.69 6.91 -2.71
C SER A 177 3.95 5.58 -2.72
N LEU A 178 4.36 4.65 -1.87
CA LEU A 178 3.69 3.36 -1.69
C LEU A 178 2.95 3.39 -0.37
N ARG A 179 1.64 3.16 -0.41
CA ARG A 179 0.81 2.97 0.76
C ARG A 179 0.38 1.52 0.86
N LEU A 180 0.84 0.86 1.91
CA LEU A 180 0.56 -0.54 2.14
C LEU A 180 -0.90 -0.74 2.59
N PRO A 181 -1.57 -1.81 2.15
CA PRO A 181 -2.86 -2.16 2.68
C PRO A 181 -2.70 -2.43 4.17
N ARG A 182 -3.57 -1.83 4.99
CA ARG A 182 -3.58 -2.13 6.42
C ARG A 182 -3.80 -3.63 6.59
N ARG A 183 -3.01 -4.25 7.46
CA ARG A 183 -3.30 -5.58 8.00
C ARG A 183 -4.69 -5.52 8.64
N GLU A 184 -5.34 -6.67 8.82
CA GLU A 184 -6.69 -6.75 9.38
C GLU A 184 -6.92 -5.76 10.53
N ALA A 185 -8.02 -5.01 10.45
CA ALA A 185 -8.40 -4.12 11.54
C ALA A 185 -8.62 -4.94 12.82
N PRO A 186 -8.25 -4.41 14.00
CA PRO A 186 -8.64 -5.00 15.25
C PRO A 186 -10.18 -5.08 15.33
N ASP A 187 -10.71 -6.07 16.03
CA ASP A 187 -12.13 -6.13 16.40
C ASP A 187 -12.47 -5.06 17.45
N LEU A 188 -13.74 -4.94 17.85
CA LEU A 188 -14.16 -3.96 18.86
C LEU A 188 -13.47 -4.20 20.21
N ALA A 189 -13.19 -5.47 20.58
CA ALA A 189 -12.46 -5.77 21.80
C ALA A 189 -11.00 -5.30 21.73
N GLY A 190 -10.36 -5.50 20.57
CA GLY A 190 -9.02 -4.97 20.30
C GLY A 190 -8.95 -3.44 20.34
N LEU A 191 -10.00 -2.75 19.86
CA LEU A 191 -10.09 -1.27 19.97
C LEU A 191 -10.23 -0.79 21.42
N VAL A 192 -10.95 -1.54 22.26
CA VAL A 192 -11.00 -1.26 23.70
C VAL A 192 -9.62 -1.48 24.34
N ALA A 193 -8.94 -2.59 24.01
CA ALA A 193 -7.60 -2.87 24.53
C ALA A 193 -6.56 -1.81 24.13
N LEU A 194 -6.72 -1.22 22.94
CA LEU A 194 -5.90 -0.11 22.45
C LEU A 194 -6.30 1.26 23.07
N GLY A 195 -7.31 1.31 23.91
CA GLY A 195 -7.78 2.56 24.55
C GLY A 195 -8.51 3.51 23.59
N MET A 196 -8.97 3.03 22.44
CA MET A 196 -9.72 3.84 21.48
C MET A 196 -11.15 4.14 21.97
N MET A 197 -11.72 3.27 22.77
CA MET A 197 -13.05 3.40 23.39
C MET A 197 -13.12 2.57 24.66
N ASP A 198 -14.13 2.79 25.50
CA ASP A 198 -14.45 1.93 26.63
C ASP A 198 -15.36 0.75 26.23
N ALA A 199 -15.54 -0.19 27.16
CA ALA A 199 -16.34 -1.40 26.92
C ALA A 199 -17.84 -1.10 26.74
N GLU A 200 -18.34 -0.04 27.34
CA GLU A 200 -19.76 0.37 27.25
C GLU A 200 -20.05 0.87 25.85
N VAL A 201 -19.16 1.71 25.28
CA VAL A 201 -19.26 2.17 23.90
C VAL A 201 -19.15 0.99 22.92
N ALA A 202 -18.23 0.06 23.13
CA ALA A 202 -18.11 -1.13 22.30
C ALA A 202 -19.41 -1.99 22.34
N SER A 203 -20.04 -2.11 23.50
CA SER A 203 -21.34 -2.80 23.65
C SER A 203 -22.45 -2.08 22.87
N LEU A 204 -22.53 -0.76 22.99
CA LEU A 204 -23.49 0.04 22.24
C LEU A 204 -23.31 -0.13 20.71
N LEU A 205 -22.07 -0.15 20.23
CA LEU A 205 -21.77 -0.33 18.80
C LEU A 205 -22.18 -1.72 18.31
N ARG A 206 -21.99 -2.78 19.13
CA ARG A 206 -22.53 -4.13 18.83
C ARG A 206 -24.05 -4.11 18.70
N ASP A 207 -24.74 -3.42 19.62
CA ASP A 207 -26.20 -3.28 19.56
C ASP A 207 -26.67 -2.55 18.30
N VAL A 208 -25.97 -1.49 17.88
CA VAL A 208 -26.23 -0.78 16.62
C VAL A 208 -26.14 -1.73 15.43
N VAL A 209 -25.07 -2.55 15.39
CA VAL A 209 -24.86 -3.53 14.32
C VAL A 209 -25.92 -4.64 14.38
N ALA A 210 -26.17 -5.23 15.55
CA ALA A 210 -27.11 -6.34 15.73
C ALA A 210 -28.54 -5.93 15.36
N ARG A 211 -28.95 -4.70 15.70
CA ARG A 211 -30.28 -4.14 15.36
C ARG A 211 -30.40 -3.63 13.93
N ARG A 212 -29.34 -3.75 13.11
CA ARG A 212 -29.30 -3.27 11.72
C ARG A 212 -29.63 -1.78 11.57
N LEU A 213 -29.24 -0.97 12.55
CA LEU A 213 -29.47 0.47 12.46
C LEU A 213 -28.57 1.08 11.39
N ALA A 214 -29.11 2.06 10.67
CA ALA A 214 -28.28 2.89 9.79
C ALA A 214 -27.40 3.82 10.63
N PHE A 215 -26.10 3.90 10.31
CA PHE A 215 -25.17 4.75 11.02
C PHE A 215 -24.20 5.42 10.07
N LEU A 216 -23.57 6.48 10.53
CA LEU A 216 -22.55 7.24 9.83
C LEU A 216 -21.34 7.42 10.77
N VAL A 217 -20.14 7.10 10.26
CA VAL A 217 -18.88 7.36 10.96
C VAL A 217 -18.25 8.63 10.39
N THR A 218 -18.08 9.66 11.21
CA THR A 218 -17.53 10.97 10.80
C THR A 218 -16.27 11.31 11.59
N GLY A 219 -15.43 12.16 11.05
CA GLY A 219 -14.20 12.62 11.70
C GLY A 219 -13.13 13.04 10.69
N GLY A 220 -12.04 13.63 11.16
CA GLY A 220 -10.90 14.04 10.34
C GLY A 220 -10.12 12.86 9.74
N THR A 221 -9.19 13.17 8.84
CA THR A 221 -8.25 12.16 8.30
C THR A 221 -7.36 11.63 9.42
N GLY A 222 -7.11 10.32 9.44
CA GLY A 222 -6.24 9.69 10.44
C GLY A 222 -6.89 9.42 11.81
N THR A 223 -8.17 9.80 12.04
CA THR A 223 -8.86 9.58 13.33
C THR A 223 -9.32 8.16 13.58
N GLY A 224 -9.09 7.22 12.67
CA GLY A 224 -9.48 5.81 12.84
C GLY A 224 -10.88 5.45 12.33
N LYS A 225 -11.56 6.32 11.55
CA LYS A 225 -12.88 6.04 10.97
C LYS A 225 -12.98 4.68 10.28
N THR A 226 -12.07 4.43 9.34
CA THR A 226 -12.02 3.17 8.56
C THR A 226 -11.75 1.97 9.47
N THR A 227 -10.90 2.13 10.50
CA THR A 227 -10.61 1.10 11.49
C THR A 227 -11.83 0.75 12.33
N LEU A 228 -12.53 1.77 12.83
CA LEU A 228 -13.78 1.59 13.58
C LEU A 228 -14.86 0.93 12.71
N LEU A 229 -15.06 1.41 11.50
CA LEU A 229 -16.03 0.84 10.58
C LEU A 229 -15.72 -0.63 10.27
N ALA A 230 -14.47 -0.96 9.99
CA ALA A 230 -14.05 -2.35 9.75
C ALA A 230 -14.29 -3.25 10.98
N ALA A 231 -14.01 -2.75 12.20
CA ALA A 231 -14.29 -3.46 13.44
C ALA A 231 -15.79 -3.71 13.64
N MET A 232 -16.63 -2.70 13.41
CA MET A 232 -18.09 -2.85 13.49
C MET A 232 -18.63 -3.85 12.46
N LEU A 233 -18.10 -3.82 11.23
CA LEU A 233 -18.49 -4.78 10.19
C LEU A 233 -18.07 -6.23 10.51
N GLY A 234 -17.03 -6.42 11.30
CA GLY A 234 -16.63 -7.72 11.83
C GLY A 234 -17.62 -8.31 12.82
N GLU A 235 -18.47 -7.50 13.45
CA GLU A 235 -19.53 -7.94 14.37
C GLU A 235 -20.84 -8.32 13.65
N VAL A 236 -20.91 -8.18 12.33
CA VAL A 236 -22.09 -8.56 11.55
C VAL A 236 -22.23 -10.08 11.56
N ASP A 237 -23.48 -10.58 11.57
CA ASP A 237 -23.77 -12.02 11.50
C ASP A 237 -23.07 -12.65 10.27
N PRO A 238 -22.26 -13.69 10.45
CA PRO A 238 -21.55 -14.37 9.37
C PRO A 238 -22.44 -14.86 8.21
N ALA A 239 -23.73 -15.05 8.45
CA ALA A 239 -24.71 -15.43 7.43
C ALA A 239 -25.14 -14.27 6.55
N GLU A 240 -24.93 -13.02 6.97
CA GLU A 240 -25.29 -11.83 6.19
C GLU A 240 -24.28 -11.56 5.07
N ARG A 241 -24.77 -11.01 3.97
CA ARG A 241 -23.93 -10.57 2.84
C ARG A 241 -23.65 -9.08 2.92
N LEU A 242 -22.38 -8.72 3.06
CA LEU A 242 -21.90 -7.35 3.01
C LEU A 242 -21.52 -6.98 1.57
N VAL A 243 -22.01 -5.88 1.05
CA VAL A 243 -21.50 -5.27 -0.19
C VAL A 243 -20.91 -3.91 0.17
N VAL A 244 -19.61 -3.80 0.03
CA VAL A 244 -18.81 -2.60 0.33
C VAL A 244 -18.52 -1.86 -0.97
N VAL A 245 -18.81 -0.56 -1.01
CA VAL A 245 -18.63 0.31 -2.17
C VAL A 245 -17.65 1.42 -1.77
N GLU A 246 -16.53 1.55 -2.47
CA GLU A 246 -15.46 2.49 -2.15
C GLU A 246 -14.88 3.14 -3.40
N ASP A 247 -14.35 4.36 -3.26
CA ASP A 247 -13.52 4.98 -4.30
C ASP A 247 -12.18 4.24 -4.43
N SER A 248 -11.60 3.87 -3.29
CA SER A 248 -10.41 3.04 -3.18
C SER A 248 -10.62 2.04 -2.05
N SER A 249 -10.47 0.77 -2.33
CA SER A 249 -10.77 -0.32 -1.38
C SER A 249 -9.82 -0.30 -0.18
N GLU A 250 -10.26 0.26 0.94
CA GLU A 250 -9.51 0.35 2.21
C GLU A 250 -10.10 -0.55 3.29
N LEU A 251 -11.41 -0.81 3.24
CA LEU A 251 -12.11 -1.61 4.23
C LEU A 251 -11.76 -3.10 4.11
N ARG A 252 -11.30 -3.67 5.21
CA ARG A 252 -10.96 -5.10 5.33
C ARG A 252 -11.64 -5.65 6.59
N PRO A 253 -12.96 -5.77 6.63
CA PRO A 253 -13.66 -6.33 7.78
C PRO A 253 -13.37 -7.83 7.92
N ARG A 254 -13.26 -8.32 9.14
CA ARG A 254 -13.16 -9.76 9.45
C ARG A 254 -14.52 -10.42 9.32
N HIS A 255 -14.99 -10.61 8.11
CA HIS A 255 -16.28 -11.20 7.84
C HIS A 255 -16.21 -12.18 6.66
N PRO A 256 -16.83 -13.37 6.73
CA PRO A 256 -16.66 -14.42 5.71
C PRO A 256 -17.34 -14.10 4.37
N HIS A 257 -18.33 -13.21 4.35
CA HIS A 257 -19.14 -12.95 3.16
C HIS A 257 -19.14 -11.45 2.80
N VAL A 258 -18.00 -10.95 2.33
CA VAL A 258 -17.80 -9.57 1.87
C VAL A 258 -17.58 -9.54 0.37
N VAL A 259 -18.27 -8.63 -0.30
CA VAL A 259 -18.03 -8.27 -1.71
C VAL A 259 -17.64 -6.80 -1.76
N GLY A 260 -16.43 -6.51 -2.22
CA GLY A 260 -15.94 -5.16 -2.46
C GLY A 260 -16.21 -4.70 -3.90
N LEU A 261 -16.71 -3.49 -4.06
CA LEU A 261 -16.83 -2.78 -5.33
C LEU A 261 -15.97 -1.51 -5.25
N GLU A 262 -15.04 -1.36 -6.18
CA GLU A 262 -14.13 -0.21 -6.23
C GLU A 262 -14.38 0.63 -7.47
N ALA A 263 -14.38 1.96 -7.30
CA ALA A 263 -14.51 2.89 -8.39
C ALA A 263 -13.31 2.76 -9.35
N ARG A 264 -13.55 3.05 -10.61
CA ARG A 264 -12.52 3.00 -11.64
C ARG A 264 -12.41 4.33 -12.36
N LEU A 265 -11.24 4.92 -12.35
CA LEU A 265 -10.93 6.09 -13.16
C LEU A 265 -10.97 5.74 -14.65
N ALA A 266 -11.23 6.74 -15.49
CA ALA A 266 -11.12 6.58 -16.94
C ALA A 266 -9.71 6.10 -17.33
N ASN A 267 -9.62 5.34 -18.42
CA ASN A 267 -8.36 4.98 -19.05
C ASN A 267 -7.73 6.19 -19.75
N ALA A 268 -6.56 6.00 -20.37
CA ALA A 268 -5.86 7.07 -21.11
C ALA A 268 -6.68 7.67 -22.27
N GLU A 269 -7.68 6.96 -22.76
CA GLU A 269 -8.60 7.38 -23.83
C GLU A 269 -9.87 8.08 -23.27
N GLY A 270 -9.94 8.29 -21.94
CA GLY A 270 -11.09 8.91 -21.29
C GLY A 270 -12.31 7.97 -21.13
N ALA A 271 -12.17 6.68 -21.43
CA ALA A 271 -13.25 5.70 -21.39
C ALA A 271 -13.19 4.79 -20.15
N GLY A 272 -14.32 4.16 -19.82
CA GLY A 272 -14.39 3.10 -18.82
C GLY A 272 -14.41 3.58 -17.37
N ALA A 273 -14.65 4.85 -17.08
CA ALA A 273 -14.86 5.33 -15.71
C ALA A 273 -16.11 4.69 -15.09
N VAL A 274 -16.02 4.30 -13.83
CA VAL A 274 -17.15 3.82 -13.03
C VAL A 274 -17.09 4.53 -11.69
N ASP A 275 -18.07 5.37 -11.42
CA ASP A 275 -18.17 6.17 -10.21
C ASP A 275 -18.88 5.42 -9.06
N LEU A 276 -18.72 5.91 -7.85
CA LEU A 276 -19.36 5.40 -6.64
C LEU A 276 -20.88 5.31 -6.78
N ARG A 277 -21.53 6.32 -7.37
CA ARG A 277 -22.97 6.35 -7.56
C ARG A 277 -23.46 5.19 -8.42
N THR A 278 -22.72 4.88 -9.47
CA THR A 278 -22.99 3.71 -10.31
C THR A 278 -22.83 2.42 -9.53
N LEU A 279 -21.76 2.29 -8.74
CA LEU A 279 -21.49 1.09 -7.94
C LEU A 279 -22.57 0.88 -6.86
N VAL A 280 -23.03 1.93 -6.20
CA VAL A 280 -24.16 1.84 -5.24
C VAL A 280 -25.42 1.32 -5.94
N ARG A 281 -25.73 1.77 -7.15
CA ARG A 281 -26.86 1.24 -7.92
C ARG A 281 -26.71 -0.24 -8.27
N GLN A 282 -25.49 -0.69 -8.57
CA GLN A 282 -25.21 -2.09 -8.85
C GLN A 282 -25.26 -2.94 -7.58
N SER A 283 -24.74 -2.44 -6.45
CA SER A 283 -24.75 -3.17 -5.18
C SER A 283 -26.17 -3.60 -4.76
N LEU A 284 -27.17 -2.75 -4.98
CA LEU A 284 -28.58 -3.06 -4.66
C LEU A 284 -29.15 -4.25 -5.44
N ARG A 285 -28.53 -4.64 -6.57
CA ARG A 285 -28.93 -5.80 -7.37
C ARG A 285 -28.20 -7.08 -7.00
N MET A 286 -27.24 -6.99 -6.06
CA MET A 286 -26.38 -8.10 -5.66
C MET A 286 -26.91 -8.88 -4.45
N ARG A 287 -28.16 -8.66 -4.07
CA ARG A 287 -28.80 -9.23 -2.88
C ARG A 287 -27.97 -8.96 -1.62
N PRO A 288 -27.66 -7.70 -1.32
CA PRO A 288 -26.98 -7.36 -0.08
C PRO A 288 -27.94 -7.50 1.12
N ASP A 289 -27.43 -8.00 2.26
CA ASP A 289 -28.11 -7.82 3.54
C ASP A 289 -27.71 -6.46 4.12
N ARG A 290 -26.48 -5.99 3.81
CA ARG A 290 -26.01 -4.64 4.12
C ARG A 290 -25.22 -4.05 2.96
N VAL A 291 -25.45 -2.76 2.70
CA VAL A 291 -24.64 -1.94 1.79
C VAL A 291 -23.83 -0.98 2.62
N VAL A 292 -22.53 -0.97 2.40
CA VAL A 292 -21.57 -0.10 3.09
C VAL A 292 -20.94 0.81 2.05
N VAL A 293 -20.97 2.13 2.28
CA VAL A 293 -20.26 3.10 1.45
C VAL A 293 -19.04 3.56 2.26
N GLY A 294 -17.84 3.20 1.80
CA GLY A 294 -16.60 3.37 2.57
C GLY A 294 -16.20 4.83 2.75
N GLU A 295 -16.42 5.66 1.74
CA GLU A 295 -16.13 7.09 1.82
C GLU A 295 -17.12 7.88 0.97
N VAL A 296 -17.63 8.96 1.53
CA VAL A 296 -18.43 9.98 0.79
C VAL A 296 -17.70 11.30 0.91
N ARG A 297 -17.13 11.78 -0.19
CA ARG A 297 -16.54 13.11 -0.27
C ARG A 297 -17.57 14.07 -0.85
N LEU A 298 -17.92 15.08 -0.08
CA LEU A 298 -18.60 16.26 -0.62
C LEU A 298 -17.55 17.04 -1.43
N LEU A 299 -17.72 17.08 -2.73
CA LEU A 299 -17.00 18.07 -3.55
C LEU A 299 -17.62 19.44 -3.18
N LEU A 300 -16.93 20.20 -2.35
CA LEU A 300 -17.19 21.61 -2.11
C LEU A 300 -16.57 22.44 -3.24
#